data_9bc8c307284afc266c32fec4be032f91
#
_entry.id   9bc8c307284afc266c32fec4be032f91
#
_cell.length_a   1.000
_cell.length_b   1.000
_cell.length_c   1.000
_cell.angle_alpha   90.00
_cell.angle_beta   90.00
_cell.angle_gamma   90.00
#
_symmetry.space_group_name_H-M   'P 1'
#
loop_
_entity.id
_entity.type
_entity.pdbx_description
1 polymer ?
#
loop_
_entity_poly.entity_id
_entity_poly.type
_entity_poly.pdbx_seq_one_letter_code
_entity_poly.pdbx_strand_id
1 'polypeptide(L)'
;EAVGVTVVKTQASFARYDGAVFCVATTDGEYRAKRLVIATGAARRSADIPGLKEYEGSGVSYCAVCDAFFYRKKKVAVLGAGEYARHELETLARVAEEVVLLTDGEKPSFAAPRAVESKLRRIVGSEESGRVCAVEFEDGSTESIDGLFVALGVLGSGGIPKSMGVVVGADGAIAVDARGMTNIDGLYAAGDCVSGYKQVAKAVNDGLTVGLSLIADLKGKRKNG
;
A
#
# COMPACT_ATOMS: atom_id res chain seq x y z
N GLU A 1 20.49 16.68 2.21
CA GLU A 1 21.29 17.70 2.94
C GLU A 1 21.53 18.97 2.09
N ALA A 2 21.51 18.89 0.76
CA ALA A 2 21.75 20.05 -0.13
C ALA A 2 20.77 21.23 0.07
N VAL A 3 19.63 21.00 0.72
CA VAL A 3 18.59 22.03 0.99
C VAL A 3 18.43 22.33 2.48
N GLY A 4 19.40 21.96 3.32
CA GLY A 4 19.39 22.23 4.77
C GLY A 4 18.44 21.36 5.58
N VAL A 5 17.98 20.23 5.04
CA VAL A 5 17.17 19.25 5.76
C VAL A 5 18.07 18.26 6.49
N THR A 6 17.83 18.06 7.79
CA THR A 6 18.50 17.01 8.57
C THR A 6 17.82 15.68 8.33
N VAL A 7 18.56 14.67 7.86
CA VAL A 7 18.09 13.29 7.70
C VAL A 7 18.66 12.45 8.81
N VAL A 8 17.76 11.81 9.59
CA VAL A 8 18.14 10.90 10.67
C VAL A 8 17.70 9.48 10.31
N LYS A 9 18.65 8.54 10.24
CA LYS A 9 18.39 7.12 9.94
C LYS A 9 18.12 6.37 11.25
N THR A 10 16.88 6.40 11.70
CA THR A 10 16.45 5.75 12.94
C THR A 10 15.02 5.20 12.79
N GLN A 11 14.63 4.28 13.65
CA GLN A 11 13.29 3.71 13.66
C GLN A 11 12.42 4.45 14.68
N ALA A 12 11.35 5.08 14.20
CA ALA A 12 10.32 5.64 15.05
C ALA A 12 9.38 4.51 15.54
N SER A 13 9.18 4.42 16.85
CA SER A 13 8.37 3.38 17.49
C SER A 13 7.07 3.90 18.08
N PHE A 14 7.05 5.15 18.51
CA PHE A 14 5.93 5.77 19.21
C PHE A 14 5.92 7.28 18.96
N ALA A 15 4.73 7.88 18.94
CA ALA A 15 4.59 9.33 18.97
C ALA A 15 3.44 9.74 19.90
N ARG A 16 3.57 10.92 20.53
CA ARG A 16 2.55 11.52 21.37
C ARG A 16 2.49 13.02 21.14
N TYR A 17 1.36 13.60 21.42
CA TYR A 17 1.14 15.05 21.45
C TYR A 17 0.84 15.47 22.87
N ASP A 18 1.58 16.43 23.42
CA ASP A 18 1.42 16.93 24.80
C ASP A 18 0.56 18.20 24.91
N GLY A 19 -0.09 18.61 23.80
CA GLY A 19 -0.88 19.83 23.70
C GLY A 19 -0.09 21.02 23.12
N ALA A 20 1.24 20.94 23.04
CA ALA A 20 2.10 21.99 22.53
C ALA A 20 3.05 21.49 21.42
N VAL A 21 3.64 20.31 21.62
CA VAL A 21 4.60 19.72 20.69
C VAL A 21 4.34 18.24 20.51
N PHE A 22 4.75 17.74 19.36
CA PHE A 22 4.83 16.30 19.08
C PHE A 22 6.17 15.77 19.58
N CYS A 23 6.14 14.64 20.28
CA CYS A 23 7.30 13.91 20.73
C CYS A 23 7.32 12.57 20.00
N VAL A 24 8.40 12.27 19.27
CA VAL A 24 8.59 11.04 18.53
C VAL A 24 9.74 10.26 19.16
N ALA A 25 9.42 9.11 19.73
CA ALA A 25 10.41 8.19 20.28
C ALA A 25 11.01 7.33 19.16
N THR A 26 12.31 7.23 19.16
CA THR A 26 13.08 6.43 18.19
C THR A 26 14.07 5.52 18.92
N THR A 27 14.73 4.63 18.18
CA THR A 27 15.81 3.79 18.74
C THR A 27 17.00 4.61 19.28
N ASP A 28 17.19 5.83 18.79
CA ASP A 28 18.34 6.66 19.11
C ASP A 28 18.01 7.85 20.04
N GLY A 29 16.75 7.95 20.48
CA GLY A 29 16.29 9.01 21.37
C GLY A 29 14.91 9.58 21.02
N GLU A 30 14.58 10.74 21.60
CA GLU A 30 13.32 11.44 21.39
C GLU A 30 13.54 12.72 20.55
N TYR A 31 12.68 12.91 19.54
CA TYR A 31 12.64 14.13 18.74
C TYR A 31 11.35 14.91 19.07
N ARG A 32 11.48 16.23 19.12
CA ARG A 32 10.35 17.13 19.44
C ARG A 32 10.11 18.12 18.32
N ALA A 33 8.84 18.32 17.94
CA ALA A 33 8.46 19.18 16.85
C ALA A 33 7.13 19.88 17.11
N LYS A 34 6.97 21.10 16.64
CA LYS A 34 5.70 21.86 16.68
C LYS A 34 4.67 21.32 15.68
N ARG A 35 5.12 20.64 14.63
CA ARG A 35 4.33 20.01 13.59
C ARG A 35 4.95 18.68 13.22
N LEU A 36 4.10 17.74 12.84
CA LEU A 36 4.54 16.40 12.45
C LEU A 36 3.86 15.99 11.15
N VAL A 37 4.62 15.37 10.25
CA VAL A 37 4.10 14.75 9.02
C VAL A 37 4.36 13.25 9.09
N ILE A 38 3.31 12.46 8.90
CA ILE A 38 3.42 11.01 8.74
C ILE A 38 3.48 10.69 7.24
N ALA A 39 4.58 10.13 6.80
CA ALA A 39 4.80 9.72 5.41
C ALA A 39 5.43 8.32 5.36
N THR A 40 4.90 7.41 6.18
CA THR A 40 5.44 6.07 6.41
C THR A 40 5.16 5.07 5.30
N GLY A 41 4.42 5.50 4.27
CA GLY A 41 3.98 4.62 3.20
C GLY A 41 2.93 3.61 3.68
N ALA A 42 2.75 2.54 2.90
CA ALA A 42 1.88 1.42 3.23
C ALA A 42 2.65 0.12 3.03
N ALA A 43 2.65 -0.74 4.03
CA ALA A 43 3.17 -2.09 3.87
C ALA A 43 2.11 -2.96 3.19
N ARG A 44 2.50 -3.66 2.12
CA ARG A 44 1.63 -4.63 1.46
C ARG A 44 1.51 -5.89 2.32
N ARG A 45 0.33 -6.48 2.36
CA ARG A 45 0.19 -7.83 2.87
C ARG A 45 0.86 -8.79 1.89
N SER A 46 1.64 -9.71 2.41
CA SER A 46 2.25 -10.79 1.65
C SER A 46 1.73 -12.13 2.17
N ALA A 47 1.72 -13.13 1.30
CA ALA A 47 1.49 -14.53 1.66
C ALA A 47 2.83 -15.28 1.61
N ASP A 48 2.97 -16.29 2.45
CA ASP A 48 4.12 -17.19 2.41
C ASP A 48 3.82 -18.34 1.43
N ILE A 49 3.76 -17.99 0.13
CA ILE A 49 3.55 -18.92 -0.96
C ILE A 49 4.87 -19.13 -1.70
N PRO A 50 5.40 -20.35 -1.77
CA PRO A 50 6.62 -20.65 -2.54
C PRO A 50 6.56 -20.12 -3.97
N GLY A 51 7.62 -19.45 -4.42
CA GLY A 51 7.70 -18.81 -5.73
C GLY A 51 7.17 -17.38 -5.77
N LEU A 52 6.36 -16.93 -4.81
CA LEU A 52 5.76 -15.59 -4.84
C LEU A 52 6.82 -14.49 -4.90
N LYS A 53 7.81 -14.58 -4.03
CA LYS A 53 8.91 -13.62 -3.95
C LYS A 53 9.95 -13.83 -5.06
N GLU A 54 10.18 -15.09 -5.45
CA GLU A 54 11.13 -15.46 -6.48
C GLU A 54 10.78 -14.86 -7.84
N TYR A 55 9.49 -14.88 -8.20
CA TYR A 55 9.01 -14.36 -9.48
C TYR A 55 8.53 -12.91 -9.42
N GLU A 56 8.85 -12.15 -8.35
CA GLU A 56 8.55 -10.73 -8.25
C GLU A 56 9.25 -9.95 -9.38
N GLY A 57 8.48 -9.22 -10.19
CA GLY A 57 8.96 -8.60 -11.42
C GLY A 57 9.14 -9.54 -12.60
N SER A 58 9.09 -10.87 -12.39
CA SER A 58 9.16 -11.90 -13.44
C SER A 58 7.82 -12.62 -13.66
N GLY A 59 6.72 -11.87 -13.58
CA GLY A 59 5.35 -12.35 -13.74
C GLY A 59 4.50 -12.18 -12.50
N VAL A 60 5.08 -11.95 -11.31
CA VAL A 60 4.37 -11.50 -10.12
C VAL A 60 4.42 -9.97 -10.04
N SER A 61 3.26 -9.34 -9.94
CA SER A 61 3.07 -7.90 -9.80
C SER A 61 2.17 -7.58 -8.60
N TYR A 62 2.24 -6.35 -8.10
CA TYR A 62 1.42 -5.82 -7.01
C TYR A 62 0.60 -4.59 -7.44
N CYS A 63 0.53 -4.28 -8.74
CA CYS A 63 -0.12 -3.08 -9.22
C CYS A 63 -0.66 -3.26 -10.65
N ALA A 64 -1.96 -3.49 -10.80
CA ALA A 64 -2.58 -3.59 -12.11
C ALA A 64 -2.47 -2.29 -12.91
N VAL A 65 -2.67 -1.15 -12.27
CA VAL A 65 -2.55 0.17 -12.94
C VAL A 65 -1.15 0.38 -13.54
N CYS A 66 -0.10 -0.20 -12.90
CA CYS A 66 1.28 -0.09 -13.39
C CYS A 66 1.56 -1.05 -14.54
N ASP A 67 1.10 -2.29 -14.43
CA ASP A 67 1.63 -3.40 -15.21
C ASP A 67 0.63 -4.07 -16.15
N ALA A 68 -0.69 -3.79 -16.04
CA ALA A 68 -1.72 -4.44 -16.84
C ALA A 68 -1.46 -4.37 -18.35
N PHE A 69 -0.84 -3.29 -18.82
CA PHE A 69 -0.54 -3.10 -20.23
C PHE A 69 0.36 -4.21 -20.83
N PHE A 70 1.28 -4.77 -20.03
CA PHE A 70 2.17 -5.87 -20.45
C PHE A 70 1.45 -7.22 -20.60
N TYR A 71 0.20 -7.31 -20.10
CA TYR A 71 -0.63 -8.51 -20.11
C TYR A 71 -1.82 -8.43 -21.07
N ARG A 72 -1.74 -7.55 -22.06
CA ARG A 72 -2.75 -7.47 -23.11
C ARG A 72 -2.82 -8.80 -23.87
N LYS A 73 -4.06 -9.32 -24.08
CA LYS A 73 -4.31 -10.62 -24.73
C LYS A 73 -3.64 -11.80 -24.03
N LYS A 74 -3.46 -11.71 -22.73
CA LYS A 74 -2.90 -12.76 -21.88
C LYS A 74 -3.89 -13.14 -20.81
N LYS A 75 -3.68 -14.32 -20.25
CA LYS A 75 -4.41 -14.81 -19.10
C LYS A 75 -3.67 -14.47 -17.83
N VAL A 76 -4.32 -13.76 -16.92
CA VAL A 76 -3.72 -13.36 -15.65
C VAL A 76 -4.57 -13.80 -14.46
N ALA A 77 -3.94 -13.89 -13.31
CA ALA A 77 -4.64 -14.16 -12.06
C ALA A 77 -4.50 -12.97 -11.09
N VAL A 78 -5.52 -12.78 -10.26
CA VAL A 78 -5.50 -11.87 -9.11
C VAL A 78 -5.57 -12.71 -7.84
N LEU A 79 -4.59 -12.58 -6.96
CA LEU A 79 -4.55 -13.25 -5.66
C LEU A 79 -5.13 -12.35 -4.58
N GLY A 80 -6.25 -12.74 -4.00
CA GLY A 80 -6.93 -12.03 -2.93
C GLY A 80 -8.44 -12.24 -2.94
N ALA A 81 -9.14 -11.83 -1.88
CA ALA A 81 -10.58 -12.05 -1.72
C ALA A 81 -11.37 -10.78 -1.33
N GLY A 82 -10.68 -9.67 -1.03
CA GLY A 82 -11.28 -8.42 -0.56
C GLY A 82 -11.45 -7.35 -1.65
N GLU A 83 -11.91 -6.17 -1.23
CA GLU A 83 -12.17 -5.02 -2.13
C GLU A 83 -10.94 -4.59 -2.95
N TYR A 84 -9.74 -4.75 -2.42
CA TYR A 84 -8.51 -4.45 -3.16
C TYR A 84 -8.36 -5.41 -4.36
N ALA A 85 -8.62 -6.70 -4.15
CA ALA A 85 -8.60 -7.70 -5.23
C ALA A 85 -9.69 -7.42 -6.28
N ARG A 86 -10.88 -6.96 -5.86
CA ARG A 86 -11.94 -6.53 -6.78
C ARG A 86 -11.46 -5.40 -7.69
N HIS A 87 -10.84 -4.38 -7.14
CA HIS A 87 -10.34 -3.23 -7.91
C HIS A 87 -9.25 -3.63 -8.92
N GLU A 88 -8.29 -4.47 -8.51
CA GLU A 88 -7.24 -4.98 -9.41
C GLU A 88 -7.85 -5.84 -10.53
N LEU A 89 -8.81 -6.71 -10.19
CA LEU A 89 -9.53 -7.55 -11.15
C LEU A 89 -10.28 -6.70 -12.21
N GLU A 90 -11.03 -5.68 -11.78
CA GLU A 90 -11.75 -4.78 -12.67
C GLU A 90 -10.81 -4.00 -13.60
N THR A 91 -9.63 -3.64 -13.11
CA THR A 91 -8.60 -2.95 -13.90
C THR A 91 -8.02 -3.88 -14.97
N LEU A 92 -7.68 -5.11 -14.60
CA LEU A 92 -7.11 -6.13 -15.50
C LEU A 92 -8.12 -6.61 -16.55
N ALA A 93 -9.40 -6.76 -16.18
CA ALA A 93 -10.46 -7.19 -17.09
C ALA A 93 -10.66 -6.27 -18.30
N ARG A 94 -10.16 -5.05 -18.25
CA ARG A 94 -10.21 -4.09 -19.40
C ARG A 94 -9.09 -4.31 -20.41
N VAL A 95 -8.06 -5.08 -20.05
CA VAL A 95 -6.81 -5.17 -20.81
C VAL A 95 -6.44 -6.62 -21.14
N ALA A 96 -6.53 -7.52 -20.16
CA ALA A 96 -6.22 -8.94 -20.29
C ALA A 96 -7.30 -9.68 -21.07
N GLU A 97 -6.97 -10.81 -21.64
CA GLU A 97 -7.94 -11.69 -22.33
C GLU A 97 -8.81 -12.45 -21.34
N GLU A 98 -8.19 -12.94 -20.28
CA GLU A 98 -8.87 -13.66 -19.18
C GLU A 98 -8.28 -13.24 -17.84
N VAL A 99 -9.16 -13.05 -16.85
CA VAL A 99 -8.74 -12.77 -15.46
C VAL A 99 -9.37 -13.79 -14.53
N VAL A 100 -8.54 -14.48 -13.75
CA VAL A 100 -8.97 -15.48 -12.76
C VAL A 100 -8.72 -14.91 -11.36
N LEU A 101 -9.72 -14.97 -10.48
CA LEU A 101 -9.55 -14.67 -9.07
C LEU A 101 -9.08 -15.93 -8.32
N LEU A 102 -7.95 -15.83 -7.63
CA LEU A 102 -7.41 -16.87 -6.75
C LEU A 102 -7.56 -16.39 -5.31
N THR A 103 -8.35 -17.10 -4.50
CA THR A 103 -8.67 -16.61 -3.16
C THR A 103 -7.85 -17.26 -2.05
N ASP A 104 -7.05 -18.26 -2.37
CA ASP A 104 -6.21 -19.01 -1.42
C ASP A 104 -7.01 -19.57 -0.23
N GLY A 105 -8.21 -20.10 -0.52
CA GLY A 105 -9.11 -20.69 0.47
C GLY A 105 -10.00 -19.67 1.19
N GLU A 106 -9.92 -18.40 0.89
CA GLU A 106 -10.81 -17.40 1.45
C GLU A 106 -12.09 -17.26 0.60
N LYS A 107 -13.20 -16.91 1.25
CA LYS A 107 -14.43 -16.58 0.53
C LYS A 107 -14.35 -15.14 0.01
N PRO A 108 -14.55 -14.92 -1.31
CA PRO A 108 -14.49 -13.57 -1.84
C PRO A 108 -15.64 -12.70 -1.30
N SER A 109 -15.35 -11.43 -1.04
CA SER A 109 -16.34 -10.44 -0.56
C SER A 109 -17.23 -9.90 -1.69
N PHE A 110 -16.97 -10.30 -2.95
CA PHE A 110 -17.65 -9.84 -4.16
C PHE A 110 -17.82 -10.99 -5.16
N ALA A 111 -18.70 -10.80 -6.14
CA ALA A 111 -18.86 -11.75 -7.23
C ALA A 111 -17.77 -11.54 -8.29
N ALA A 112 -17.01 -12.59 -8.59
CA ALA A 112 -16.03 -12.60 -9.67
C ALA A 112 -16.52 -13.49 -10.83
N PRO A 113 -16.24 -13.13 -12.10
CA PRO A 113 -16.63 -13.94 -13.26
C PRO A 113 -16.06 -15.36 -13.22
N ARG A 114 -14.86 -15.50 -12.73
CA ARG A 114 -14.19 -16.77 -12.49
C ARG A 114 -13.35 -16.68 -11.20
N ALA A 115 -13.67 -17.51 -10.23
CA ALA A 115 -12.94 -17.64 -8.97
C ALA A 115 -12.52 -19.08 -8.73
N VAL A 116 -11.31 -19.26 -8.21
CA VAL A 116 -10.75 -20.52 -7.73
C VAL A 116 -10.45 -20.34 -6.25
N GLU A 117 -11.18 -21.08 -5.41
CA GLU A 117 -11.11 -20.96 -3.95
C GLU A 117 -10.10 -21.93 -3.32
N SER A 118 -9.48 -22.82 -4.14
CA SER A 118 -8.47 -23.76 -3.65
C SER A 118 -7.25 -23.01 -3.10
N LYS A 119 -6.64 -23.60 -2.07
CA LYS A 119 -5.40 -23.07 -1.50
C LYS A 119 -4.22 -23.22 -2.45
N LEU A 120 -3.43 -22.20 -2.56
CA LEU A 120 -2.24 -22.22 -3.37
C LEU A 120 -1.11 -22.97 -2.64
N ARG A 121 -0.47 -23.87 -3.38
CA ARG A 121 0.71 -24.60 -2.95
C ARG A 121 1.99 -23.86 -3.33
N ARG A 122 2.05 -23.38 -4.59
CA ARG A 122 3.20 -22.62 -5.11
C ARG A 122 2.90 -21.90 -6.42
N ILE A 123 3.74 -20.93 -6.72
CA ILE A 123 3.82 -20.30 -8.04
C ILE A 123 4.85 -21.09 -8.88
N VAL A 124 4.51 -21.34 -10.14
CA VAL A 124 5.34 -22.11 -11.07
C VAL A 124 5.87 -21.19 -12.15
N GLY A 125 7.17 -21.22 -12.35
CA GLY A 125 7.83 -20.54 -13.45
C GLY A 125 8.19 -21.48 -14.59
N SER A 126 8.29 -20.93 -15.78
CA SER A 126 8.82 -21.64 -16.95
C SER A 126 10.34 -21.69 -16.88
N GLU A 127 10.92 -22.87 -17.06
CA GLU A 127 12.40 -23.04 -17.13
C GLU A 127 13.00 -22.27 -18.31
N GLU A 128 12.26 -22.16 -19.42
CA GLU A 128 12.74 -21.49 -20.63
C GLU A 128 12.76 -19.96 -20.47
N SER A 129 11.70 -19.37 -19.92
CA SER A 129 11.55 -17.90 -19.84
C SER A 129 11.94 -17.31 -18.49
N GLY A 130 12.04 -18.11 -17.43
CA GLY A 130 12.22 -17.65 -16.05
C GLY A 130 11.04 -16.83 -15.52
N ARG A 131 9.85 -16.91 -16.17
CA ARG A 131 8.66 -16.15 -15.80
C ARG A 131 7.55 -17.05 -15.28
N VAL A 132 6.63 -16.49 -14.52
CA VAL A 132 5.41 -17.19 -14.10
C VAL A 132 4.70 -17.80 -15.31
N CYS A 133 4.30 -19.07 -15.21
CA CYS A 133 3.53 -19.77 -16.23
C CYS A 133 2.30 -20.50 -15.65
N ALA A 134 2.27 -20.76 -14.35
CA ALA A 134 1.14 -21.41 -13.69
C ALA A 134 1.13 -21.15 -12.18
N VAL A 135 0.03 -21.51 -11.54
CA VAL A 135 -0.05 -21.76 -10.10
C VAL A 135 -0.43 -23.23 -9.87
N GLU A 136 0.08 -23.81 -8.81
CA GLU A 136 -0.26 -25.14 -8.34
C GLU A 136 -1.03 -25.04 -7.02
N PHE A 137 -2.12 -25.80 -6.90
CA PHE A 137 -2.95 -25.85 -5.70
C PHE A 137 -2.60 -27.04 -4.79
N GLU A 138 -3.06 -27.02 -3.53
CA GLU A 138 -2.80 -28.11 -2.57
C GLU A 138 -3.41 -29.44 -3.00
N ASP A 139 -4.49 -29.42 -3.79
CA ASP A 139 -5.12 -30.61 -4.35
C ASP A 139 -4.36 -31.21 -5.55
N GLY A 140 -3.25 -30.62 -5.95
CA GLY A 140 -2.42 -31.03 -7.09
C GLY A 140 -2.91 -30.50 -8.44
N SER A 141 -4.04 -29.81 -8.52
CA SER A 141 -4.47 -29.13 -9.73
C SER A 141 -3.60 -27.92 -10.05
N THR A 142 -3.62 -27.49 -11.31
CA THR A 142 -2.86 -26.33 -11.76
C THR A 142 -3.73 -25.38 -12.59
N GLU A 143 -3.42 -24.09 -12.53
CA GLU A 143 -4.01 -23.04 -13.35
C GLU A 143 -2.90 -22.35 -14.14
N SER A 144 -2.92 -22.45 -15.49
CA SER A 144 -1.97 -21.76 -16.36
C SER A 144 -2.29 -20.27 -16.40
N ILE A 145 -1.25 -19.46 -16.23
CA ILE A 145 -1.36 -17.97 -16.24
C ILE A 145 -0.08 -17.36 -16.83
N ASP A 146 -0.19 -16.20 -17.43
CA ASP A 146 0.97 -15.41 -17.90
C ASP A 146 1.49 -14.43 -16.84
N GLY A 147 0.69 -14.18 -15.80
CA GLY A 147 1.07 -13.30 -14.69
C GLY A 147 0.12 -13.38 -13.50
N LEU A 148 0.65 -13.06 -12.33
CA LEU A 148 -0.05 -13.05 -11.06
C LEU A 148 -0.01 -11.66 -10.43
N PHE A 149 -1.17 -11.09 -10.13
CA PHE A 149 -1.33 -9.81 -9.43
C PHE A 149 -1.72 -10.05 -7.98
N VAL A 150 -0.82 -9.68 -7.07
CA VAL A 150 -1.02 -9.90 -5.63
C VAL A 150 -1.82 -8.76 -5.04
N ALA A 151 -3.04 -9.04 -4.61
CA ALA A 151 -4.02 -8.09 -4.12
C ALA A 151 -4.58 -8.45 -2.73
N LEU A 152 -3.70 -8.86 -1.84
CA LEU A 152 -4.03 -9.24 -0.45
C LEU A 152 -4.35 -8.03 0.44
N GLY A 153 -4.26 -6.82 -0.11
CA GLY A 153 -4.47 -5.57 0.60
C GLY A 153 -3.20 -5.02 1.23
N VAL A 154 -3.36 -4.00 2.04
CA VAL A 154 -2.27 -3.33 2.74
C VAL A 154 -2.40 -3.53 4.24
N LEU A 155 -1.27 -3.58 4.93
CA LEU A 155 -1.23 -3.39 6.37
C LEU A 155 -1.45 -1.90 6.63
N GLY A 156 -2.37 -1.55 7.52
CA GLY A 156 -2.63 -0.15 7.87
C GLY A 156 -1.36 0.58 8.32
N SER A 157 -1.45 1.90 8.43
CA SER A 157 -0.34 2.85 8.68
C SER A 157 0.47 2.64 9.98
N GLY A 158 0.28 1.51 10.66
CA GLY A 158 1.08 1.10 11.82
C GLY A 158 0.63 1.65 13.17
N GLY A 159 1.45 1.41 14.20
CA GLY A 159 1.12 1.74 15.60
C GLY A 159 1.14 3.24 15.93
N ILE A 160 1.99 4.03 15.24
CA ILE A 160 2.17 5.47 15.52
C ILE A 160 0.87 6.27 15.38
N PRO A 161 0.11 6.19 14.27
CA PRO A 161 -1.16 6.89 14.17
C PRO A 161 -2.16 6.49 15.26
N LYS A 162 -2.26 5.20 15.55
CA LYS A 162 -3.18 4.68 16.57
C LYS A 162 -2.83 5.19 17.97
N SER A 163 -1.55 5.23 18.33
CA SER A 163 -1.11 5.70 19.66
C SER A 163 -1.43 7.16 19.92
N MET A 164 -1.60 7.96 18.85
CA MET A 164 -1.98 9.38 18.94
C MET A 164 -3.49 9.63 18.83
N GLY A 165 -4.32 8.61 18.59
CA GLY A 165 -5.75 8.79 18.36
C GLY A 165 -6.08 9.37 16.97
N VAL A 166 -5.24 9.11 15.97
CA VAL A 166 -5.49 9.50 14.59
C VAL A 166 -6.64 8.66 14.02
N VAL A 167 -7.58 9.30 13.36
CA VAL A 167 -8.67 8.61 12.66
C VAL A 167 -8.12 7.89 11.43
N VAL A 168 -8.45 6.61 11.33
CA VAL A 168 -8.11 5.78 10.17
C VAL A 168 -9.37 5.23 9.53
N GLY A 169 -9.35 5.09 8.21
CA GLY A 169 -10.43 4.48 7.43
C GLY A 169 -10.53 2.97 7.64
N ALA A 170 -11.53 2.34 7.03
CA ALA A 170 -11.72 0.89 7.05
C ALA A 170 -10.57 0.13 6.36
N ASP A 171 -9.87 0.77 5.43
CA ASP A 171 -8.65 0.29 4.76
C ASP A 171 -7.38 0.44 5.63
N GLY A 172 -7.51 0.99 6.84
CA GLY A 172 -6.41 1.27 7.76
C GLY A 172 -5.54 2.46 7.36
N ALA A 173 -5.93 3.22 6.32
CA ALA A 173 -5.24 4.43 5.90
C ALA A 173 -5.63 5.63 6.79
N ILE A 174 -4.71 6.58 6.93
CA ILE A 174 -4.95 7.80 7.72
C ILE A 174 -5.97 8.67 6.99
N ALA A 175 -7.01 9.11 7.72
CA ALA A 175 -7.97 10.08 7.23
C ALA A 175 -7.39 11.49 7.32
N VAL A 176 -7.44 12.24 6.21
CA VAL A 176 -6.97 13.64 6.14
C VAL A 176 -7.97 14.52 5.38
N ASP A 177 -7.93 15.81 5.64
CA ASP A 177 -8.63 16.82 4.86
C ASP A 177 -7.92 17.14 3.52
N ALA A 178 -8.48 18.04 2.72
CA ALA A 178 -7.90 18.47 1.44
C ALA A 178 -6.52 19.13 1.56
N ARG A 179 -6.10 19.49 2.79
CA ARG A 179 -4.79 20.09 3.10
C ARG A 179 -3.79 19.04 3.61
N GLY A 180 -4.20 17.79 3.70
CA GLY A 180 -3.42 16.71 4.28
C GLY A 180 -3.34 16.72 5.80
N MET A 181 -4.21 17.49 6.50
CA MET A 181 -4.25 17.55 7.95
C MET A 181 -5.15 16.44 8.50
N THR A 182 -4.71 15.80 9.57
CA THR A 182 -5.49 14.78 10.30
C THR A 182 -6.50 15.44 11.25
N ASN A 183 -7.21 14.62 12.03
CA ASN A 183 -8.06 15.12 13.12
C ASN A 183 -7.29 15.76 14.29
N ILE A 184 -5.95 15.72 14.27
CA ILE A 184 -5.10 16.32 15.31
C ILE A 184 -4.44 17.57 14.75
N ASP A 185 -4.63 18.72 15.41
CA ASP A 185 -4.06 20.00 14.99
C ASP A 185 -2.53 19.93 14.88
N GLY A 186 -2.02 20.33 13.72
CA GLY A 186 -0.58 20.31 13.42
C GLY A 186 0.00 18.95 13.06
N LEU A 187 -0.83 17.90 12.97
CA LEU A 187 -0.45 16.59 12.47
C LEU A 187 -0.97 16.41 11.05
N TYR A 188 -0.06 16.14 10.13
CA TYR A 188 -0.33 15.92 8.71
C TYR A 188 0.05 14.51 8.30
N ALA A 189 -0.53 14.03 7.19
CA ALA A 189 -0.09 12.79 6.56
C ALA A 189 -0.09 12.90 5.03
N ALA A 190 0.81 12.16 4.36
CA ALA A 190 1.03 12.21 2.92
C ALA A 190 1.48 10.85 2.37
N GLY A 191 1.20 10.60 1.10
CA GLY A 191 1.63 9.41 0.39
C GLY A 191 0.76 8.18 0.68
N ASP A 192 1.35 6.99 0.58
CA ASP A 192 0.60 5.73 0.63
C ASP A 192 -0.01 5.39 2.00
N CYS A 193 0.40 6.07 3.07
CA CYS A 193 -0.26 5.94 4.38
C CYS A 193 -1.64 6.61 4.46
N VAL A 194 -2.00 7.44 3.47
CA VAL A 194 -3.29 8.12 3.33
C VAL A 194 -4.18 7.37 2.35
N SER A 195 -5.50 7.46 2.49
CA SER A 195 -6.48 6.86 1.57
C SER A 195 -6.29 7.27 0.12
N GLY A 196 -6.74 6.42 -0.82
CA GLY A 196 -6.68 6.64 -2.25
C GLY A 196 -5.61 5.79 -2.96
N TYR A 197 -5.27 6.17 -4.19
CA TYR A 197 -4.33 5.43 -5.02
C TYR A 197 -2.92 5.39 -4.42
N LYS A 198 -2.28 4.20 -4.46
CA LYS A 198 -0.89 4.00 -4.01
C LYS A 198 0.05 4.19 -5.21
N GLN A 199 0.29 5.44 -5.58
CA GLN A 199 1.04 5.84 -6.76
C GLN A 199 2.05 6.93 -6.42
N VAL A 200 3.23 6.89 -7.05
CA VAL A 200 4.30 7.88 -6.86
C VAL A 200 3.80 9.30 -7.16
N ALA A 201 3.04 9.47 -8.25
CA ALA A 201 2.50 10.78 -8.62
C ALA A 201 1.57 11.37 -7.55
N LYS A 202 0.73 10.51 -6.92
CA LYS A 202 -0.11 10.93 -5.78
C LYS A 202 0.74 11.29 -4.57
N ALA A 203 1.72 10.46 -4.21
CA ALA A 203 2.60 10.70 -3.06
C ALA A 203 3.37 12.02 -3.21
N VAL A 204 3.84 12.35 -4.40
CA VAL A 204 4.49 13.64 -4.72
C VAL A 204 3.52 14.81 -4.53
N ASN A 205 2.29 14.69 -5.08
CA ASN A 205 1.26 15.72 -4.93
C ASN A 205 0.84 15.91 -3.47
N ASP A 206 0.67 14.84 -2.71
CA ASP A 206 0.35 14.90 -1.29
C ASP A 206 1.47 15.62 -0.51
N GLY A 207 2.73 15.28 -0.80
CA GLY A 207 3.89 15.92 -0.18
C GLY A 207 3.95 17.42 -0.45
N LEU A 208 3.67 17.86 -1.69
CA LEU A 208 3.56 19.27 -2.04
C LEU A 208 2.43 19.96 -1.28
N THR A 209 1.23 19.36 -1.27
CA THR A 209 0.05 19.89 -0.61
C THR A 209 0.27 20.07 0.89
N VAL A 210 0.80 19.05 1.55
CA VAL A 210 1.14 19.07 2.98
C VAL A 210 2.22 20.12 3.26
N GLY A 211 3.27 20.17 2.44
CA GLY A 211 4.35 21.16 2.60
C GLY A 211 3.85 22.61 2.55
N LEU A 212 3.00 22.93 1.57
CA LEU A 212 2.41 24.27 1.43
C LEU A 212 1.46 24.59 2.60
N SER A 213 0.64 23.60 3.01
CA SER A 213 -0.30 23.75 4.13
C SER A 213 0.43 24.00 5.46
N LEU A 214 1.51 23.26 5.70
CA LEU A 214 2.35 23.39 6.90
C LEU A 214 3.05 24.74 6.96
N ILE A 215 3.58 25.24 5.82
CA ILE A 215 4.18 26.57 5.73
C ILE A 215 3.15 27.67 6.05
N ALA A 216 1.94 27.55 5.51
CA ALA A 216 0.85 28.49 5.77
C ALA A 216 0.44 28.51 7.26
N ASP A 217 0.33 27.33 7.88
CA ASP A 217 0.00 27.18 9.30
C ASP A 217 1.09 27.80 10.22
N LEU A 218 2.37 27.55 9.91
CA LEU A 218 3.47 28.13 10.67
C LEU A 218 3.55 29.67 10.54
N LYS A 219 3.18 30.23 9.38
CA LYS A 219 3.11 31.69 9.18
C LYS A 219 1.91 32.31 9.86
N GLY A 220 0.73 31.64 9.85
CA GLY A 220 -0.49 32.13 10.48
C GLY A 220 -0.36 32.30 12.00
N LYS A 221 0.29 31.34 12.66
CA LYS A 221 0.50 31.38 14.13
C LYS A 221 1.59 32.41 14.55
N ARG A 222 2.49 32.85 13.64
CA ARG A 222 3.43 33.94 13.90
C ARG A 222 2.79 35.33 13.95
N LYS A 223 1.60 35.53 13.37
CA LYS A 223 0.90 36.82 13.35
C LYS A 223 0.00 37.05 14.57
N ASN A 224 -0.32 35.99 15.31
CA ASN A 224 -1.25 36.03 16.46
C ASN A 224 -0.57 35.76 17.81
N GLY A 225 0.74 35.78 17.89
CA GLY A 225 1.59 35.69 19.08
C GLY A 225 2.63 36.80 19.07
#